data_b9701304a025b76262d0e560e5061d0a
#
_entry.id   b9701304a025b76262d0e560e5061d0a
#
_cell.length_a   1.000
_cell.length_b   1.000
_cell.length_c   1.000
_cell.angle_alpha   90.00
_cell.angle_beta   90.00
_cell.angle_gamma   90.00
#
_symmetry.space_group_name_H-M   'P 1'
#
loop_
_entity.id
_entity.type
_entity.pdbx_description
1 polymer ?
#
loop_
_entity_poly.entity_id
_entity_poly.type
_entity_poly.pdbx_seq_one_letter_code
_entity_poly.pdbx_strand_id
1 'polypeptide(L)'
;MSGMFNGASSFNQPLNDWRVDKVTNMNTMFYGASSFNQPLNDWRVDNVRYMYCMFHGASAFNQPLNDWRVDNVTNMWGMFNGASAFNQPLNDWRVDRVTTMGWMFHRASSFNQPLNDWRVDNVKDMDKMFEYASSFNQPLGDWKIRCDCKTQAMFDKTEFRNSRPKKPCCAIS
;
A
#
# COMPACT_ATOMS: atom_id res chain seq x y z
N MET A 1 3.60 -13.33 12.12
CA MET A 1 4.00 -13.99 10.83
C MET A 1 4.94 -13.10 10.02
N SER A 2 5.67 -12.21 10.69
CA SER A 2 6.66 -11.34 10.04
C SER A 2 7.73 -12.16 9.31
N GLY A 3 8.05 -11.79 8.05
CA GLY A 3 9.13 -12.37 7.25
C GLY A 3 9.02 -13.83 6.83
N MET A 4 7.85 -14.47 6.97
CA MET A 4 7.72 -15.93 6.79
C MET A 4 8.14 -16.43 5.41
N PHE A 5 7.88 -15.68 4.35
CA PHE A 5 8.26 -15.97 2.97
C PHE A 5 9.22 -14.91 2.39
N ASN A 6 9.97 -14.24 3.27
CA ASN A 6 10.94 -13.21 2.85
C ASN A 6 12.03 -13.85 1.99
N GLY A 7 12.22 -13.33 0.77
CA GLY A 7 13.20 -13.83 -0.20
C GLY A 7 12.81 -15.13 -0.91
N ALA A 8 11.62 -15.67 -0.63
CA ALA A 8 11.14 -16.92 -1.25
C ALA A 8 10.69 -16.68 -2.71
N SER A 9 11.63 -16.36 -3.59
CA SER A 9 11.36 -15.89 -4.96
C SER A 9 10.55 -16.86 -5.82
N SER A 10 10.68 -18.16 -5.61
CA SER A 10 9.96 -19.21 -6.35
C SER A 10 8.69 -19.70 -5.64
N PHE A 11 8.39 -19.17 -4.46
CA PHE A 11 7.23 -19.62 -3.70
C PHE A 11 5.93 -19.12 -4.35
N ASN A 12 5.02 -20.06 -4.65
CA ASN A 12 3.69 -19.77 -5.20
C ASN A 12 2.67 -20.86 -4.83
N GLN A 13 2.67 -21.29 -3.56
CA GLN A 13 1.71 -22.31 -3.09
C GLN A 13 0.50 -21.64 -2.44
N PRO A 14 -0.69 -22.27 -2.52
CA PRO A 14 -1.91 -21.74 -1.91
C PRO A 14 -1.77 -21.63 -0.38
N LEU A 15 -2.31 -20.54 0.17
CA LEU A 15 -2.30 -20.23 1.60
C LEU A 15 -3.69 -19.85 2.13
N ASN A 16 -4.73 -19.99 1.30
CA ASN A 16 -6.09 -19.55 1.63
C ASN A 16 -6.65 -20.23 2.90
N ASP A 17 -6.26 -21.47 3.21
CA ASP A 17 -6.70 -22.18 4.41
C ASP A 17 -5.99 -21.74 5.70
N TRP A 18 -5.03 -20.82 5.60
CA TRP A 18 -4.29 -20.36 6.77
C TRP A 18 -5.14 -19.47 7.65
N ARG A 19 -5.17 -19.79 8.94
CA ARG A 19 -5.84 -18.96 9.94
C ARG A 19 -4.90 -17.86 10.43
N VAL A 20 -5.15 -16.63 9.98
CA VAL A 20 -4.35 -15.45 10.32
C VAL A 20 -5.07 -14.49 11.27
N ASP A 21 -6.25 -14.86 11.75
CA ASP A 21 -7.14 -14.06 12.57
C ASP A 21 -6.50 -13.53 13.88
N LYS A 22 -5.44 -14.17 14.37
CA LYS A 22 -4.69 -13.73 15.58
C LYS A 22 -3.39 -12.99 15.25
N VAL A 23 -3.07 -12.79 13.97
CA VAL A 23 -1.81 -12.16 13.55
C VAL A 23 -1.93 -10.64 13.71
N THR A 24 -0.94 -10.06 14.37
CA THR A 24 -0.83 -8.60 14.57
C THR A 24 0.26 -7.95 13.73
N ASN A 25 1.21 -8.74 13.19
CA ASN A 25 2.35 -8.26 12.44
C ASN A 25 2.62 -9.15 11.21
N MET A 26 2.50 -8.55 10.02
CA MET A 26 2.76 -9.16 8.72
C MET A 26 3.90 -8.44 7.96
N ASN A 27 4.77 -7.72 8.67
CA ASN A 27 5.90 -7.04 8.05
C ASN A 27 6.72 -8.01 7.21
N THR A 28 7.07 -7.60 6.00
CA THR A 28 7.97 -8.33 5.08
C THR A 28 7.56 -9.79 4.78
N MET A 29 6.28 -10.13 5.00
CA MET A 29 5.85 -11.55 4.90
C MET A 29 6.12 -12.16 3.53
N PHE A 30 5.91 -11.40 2.45
CA PHE A 30 6.18 -11.80 1.06
C PHE A 30 7.23 -10.90 0.40
N TYR A 31 8.14 -10.31 1.19
CA TYR A 31 9.21 -9.48 0.65
C TYR A 31 10.06 -10.28 -0.34
N GLY A 32 10.19 -9.81 -1.58
CA GLY A 32 10.96 -10.51 -2.63
C GLY A 32 10.40 -11.85 -3.09
N ALA A 33 9.18 -12.22 -2.69
CA ALA A 33 8.48 -13.41 -3.19
C ALA A 33 7.96 -13.14 -4.62
N SER A 34 8.86 -13.02 -5.57
CA SER A 34 8.60 -12.50 -6.91
C SER A 34 7.61 -13.33 -7.75
N SER A 35 7.50 -14.64 -7.49
CA SER A 35 6.55 -15.53 -8.18
C SER A 35 5.21 -15.66 -7.46
N PHE A 36 5.08 -15.12 -6.24
CA PHE A 36 3.87 -15.30 -5.43
C PHE A 36 2.67 -14.57 -6.04
N ASN A 37 1.60 -15.32 -6.36
CA ASN A 37 0.35 -14.79 -6.88
C ASN A 37 -0.86 -15.66 -6.50
N GLN A 38 -0.92 -16.12 -5.24
CA GLN A 38 -2.05 -16.91 -4.76
C GLN A 38 -3.09 -16.03 -4.05
N PRO A 39 -4.38 -16.42 -4.09
CA PRO A 39 -5.44 -15.67 -3.44
C PRO A 39 -5.25 -15.60 -1.92
N LEU A 40 -5.51 -14.42 -1.36
CA LEU A 40 -5.43 -14.14 0.08
C LEU A 40 -6.68 -13.38 0.57
N ASN A 41 -7.69 -13.19 -0.28
CA ASN A 41 -8.81 -12.32 0.03
C ASN A 41 -9.61 -12.80 1.26
N ASP A 42 -9.67 -14.12 1.50
CA ASP A 42 -10.38 -14.73 2.64
C ASP A 42 -9.63 -14.56 3.98
N TRP A 43 -8.41 -14.03 3.96
CA TRP A 43 -7.66 -13.82 5.19
C TRP A 43 -8.29 -12.74 6.07
N ARG A 44 -8.60 -13.08 7.31
CA ARG A 44 -9.09 -12.12 8.30
C ARG A 44 -7.93 -11.39 8.95
N VAL A 45 -7.63 -10.19 8.41
CA VAL A 45 -6.50 -9.35 8.86
C VAL A 45 -6.91 -8.28 9.88
N ASP A 46 -8.10 -8.38 10.45
CA ASP A 46 -8.70 -7.40 11.37
C ASP A 46 -7.80 -7.00 12.56
N ASN A 47 -6.92 -7.90 13.01
CA ASN A 47 -6.02 -7.68 14.13
C ASN A 47 -4.64 -7.18 13.73
N VAL A 48 -4.35 -7.07 12.42
CA VAL A 48 -3.03 -6.66 11.94
C VAL A 48 -2.84 -5.16 12.15
N ARG A 49 -1.67 -4.79 12.69
CA ARG A 49 -1.24 -3.41 12.92
C ARG A 49 -0.09 -2.97 12.01
N TYR A 50 0.70 -3.91 11.53
CA TYR A 50 1.91 -3.64 10.78
C TYR A 50 1.96 -4.48 9.50
N MET A 51 2.05 -3.79 8.34
CA MET A 51 2.16 -4.37 7.01
C MET A 51 3.35 -3.77 6.23
N TYR A 52 4.38 -3.31 6.96
CA TYR A 52 5.60 -2.75 6.39
C TYR A 52 6.22 -3.71 5.37
N CYS A 53 6.42 -3.24 4.12
CA CYS A 53 7.03 -4.00 3.02
C CYS A 53 6.42 -5.40 2.79
N MET A 54 5.13 -5.62 3.09
CA MET A 54 4.55 -6.97 3.06
C MET A 54 4.67 -7.63 1.69
N PHE A 55 4.45 -6.91 0.60
CA PHE A 55 4.56 -7.38 -0.79
C PHE A 55 5.66 -6.66 -1.58
N HIS A 56 6.68 -6.12 -0.87
CA HIS A 56 7.81 -5.47 -1.53
C HIS A 56 8.50 -6.45 -2.48
N GLY A 57 8.63 -6.10 -3.76
CA GLY A 57 9.25 -6.96 -4.78
C GLY A 57 8.48 -8.22 -5.13
N ALA A 58 7.24 -8.39 -4.66
CA ALA A 58 6.34 -9.45 -5.11
C ALA A 58 5.78 -9.11 -6.51
N SER A 59 6.64 -9.18 -7.52
CA SER A 59 6.40 -8.61 -8.84
C SER A 59 5.24 -9.27 -9.61
N ALA A 60 4.93 -10.55 -9.35
CA ALA A 60 3.81 -11.26 -9.95
C ALA A 60 2.48 -11.07 -9.21
N PHE A 61 2.51 -10.53 -7.97
CA PHE A 61 1.31 -10.47 -7.13
C PHE A 61 0.27 -9.50 -7.70
N ASN A 62 -0.92 -10.03 -8.02
CA ASN A 62 -2.06 -9.26 -8.52
C ASN A 62 -3.40 -9.89 -8.08
N GLN A 63 -3.51 -10.37 -6.84
CA GLN A 63 -4.74 -10.94 -6.32
C GLN A 63 -5.57 -9.90 -5.57
N PRO A 64 -6.91 -10.02 -5.57
CA PRO A 64 -7.78 -9.10 -4.87
C PRO A 64 -7.52 -9.12 -3.35
N LEU A 65 -7.61 -7.94 -2.73
CA LEU A 65 -7.48 -7.74 -1.29
C LEU A 65 -8.59 -6.81 -0.76
N ASN A 66 -9.64 -6.59 -1.56
CA ASN A 66 -10.71 -5.65 -1.25
C ASN A 66 -11.49 -6.02 0.02
N ASP A 67 -11.60 -7.31 0.38
CA ASP A 67 -12.29 -7.76 1.59
C ASP A 67 -11.45 -7.65 2.87
N TRP A 68 -10.18 -7.23 2.75
CA TRP A 68 -9.32 -7.05 3.90
C TRP A 68 -9.75 -5.85 4.74
N ARG A 69 -10.01 -6.08 6.02
CA ARG A 69 -10.30 -5.03 7.00
C ARG A 69 -9.00 -4.54 7.62
N VAL A 70 -8.47 -3.45 7.07
CA VAL A 70 -7.19 -2.85 7.49
C VAL A 70 -7.35 -1.74 8.53
N ASP A 71 -8.51 -1.63 9.17
CA ASP A 71 -8.89 -0.55 10.10
C ASP A 71 -7.91 -0.35 11.28
N ASN A 72 -7.15 -1.38 11.64
CA ASN A 72 -6.18 -1.35 12.74
C ASN A 72 -4.73 -1.12 12.28
N VAL A 73 -4.49 -1.08 10.98
CA VAL A 73 -3.13 -0.91 10.44
C VAL A 73 -2.65 0.53 10.65
N THR A 74 -1.43 0.66 11.16
CA THR A 74 -0.78 1.96 11.39
C THR A 74 0.42 2.21 10.48
N ASN A 75 1.01 1.15 9.90
CA ASN A 75 2.19 1.24 9.05
C ASN A 75 2.00 0.41 7.77
N MET A 76 1.99 1.10 6.62
CA MET A 76 1.93 0.52 5.27
C MET A 76 3.13 0.95 4.41
N TRP A 77 4.24 1.39 5.04
CA TRP A 77 5.43 1.83 4.32
C TRP A 77 5.93 0.73 3.37
N GLY A 78 6.12 1.07 2.09
CA GLY A 78 6.63 0.17 1.06
C GLY A 78 5.79 -1.09 0.79
N MET A 79 4.52 -1.14 1.21
CA MET A 79 3.71 -2.38 1.18
C MET A 79 3.69 -3.05 -0.20
N PHE A 80 3.55 -2.30 -1.28
CA PHE A 80 3.53 -2.78 -2.66
C PHE A 80 4.71 -2.24 -3.49
N ASN A 81 5.80 -1.83 -2.83
CA ASN A 81 6.98 -1.33 -3.53
C ASN A 81 7.54 -2.41 -4.47
N GLY A 82 7.63 -2.11 -5.77
CA GLY A 82 8.09 -3.06 -6.79
C GLY A 82 7.13 -4.21 -7.11
N ALA A 83 5.90 -4.20 -6.59
CA ALA A 83 4.84 -5.12 -7.00
C ALA A 83 4.29 -4.70 -8.38
N SER A 84 5.07 -4.93 -9.42
CA SER A 84 4.87 -4.34 -10.75
C SER A 84 3.58 -4.77 -11.45
N ALA A 85 3.06 -5.97 -11.15
CA ALA A 85 1.80 -6.46 -11.71
C ALA A 85 0.56 -6.00 -10.92
N PHE A 86 0.73 -5.48 -9.68
CA PHE A 86 -0.39 -5.20 -8.80
C PHE A 86 -1.26 -4.06 -9.34
N ASN A 87 -2.55 -4.35 -9.56
CA ASN A 87 -3.55 -3.37 -10.01
C ASN A 87 -4.96 -3.74 -9.50
N GLN A 88 -5.10 -4.13 -8.24
CA GLN A 88 -6.39 -4.48 -7.65
C GLN A 88 -7.01 -3.32 -6.88
N PRO A 89 -8.36 -3.23 -6.82
CA PRO A 89 -9.04 -2.15 -6.11
C PRO A 89 -8.74 -2.20 -4.61
N LEU A 90 -8.51 -1.01 -4.04
CA LEU A 90 -8.25 -0.82 -2.61
C LEU A 90 -9.06 0.36 -2.03
N ASN A 91 -9.99 0.92 -2.81
CA ASN A 91 -10.68 2.15 -2.42
C ASN A 91 -11.52 1.99 -1.13
N ASP A 92 -12.04 0.78 -0.87
CA ASP A 92 -12.84 0.45 0.31
C ASP A 92 -12.01 0.27 1.59
N TRP A 93 -10.68 0.31 1.49
CA TRP A 93 -9.82 0.18 2.66
C TRP A 93 -9.95 1.40 3.57
N ARG A 94 -10.24 1.16 4.84
CA ARG A 94 -10.26 2.20 5.87
C ARG A 94 -8.87 2.41 6.44
N VAL A 95 -8.20 3.44 5.95
CA VAL A 95 -6.80 3.76 6.30
C VAL A 95 -6.68 4.86 7.36
N ASP A 96 -7.76 5.16 8.07
CA ASP A 96 -7.86 6.27 9.03
C ASP A 96 -6.79 6.25 10.14
N ARG A 97 -6.25 5.08 10.47
CA ARG A 97 -5.20 4.93 11.51
C ARG A 97 -3.79 4.88 10.97
N VAL A 98 -3.63 4.88 9.64
CA VAL A 98 -2.30 4.79 9.04
C VAL A 98 -1.55 6.10 9.23
N THR A 99 -0.30 6.01 9.69
CA THR A 99 0.57 7.17 9.92
C THR A 99 1.71 7.26 8.92
N THR A 100 2.04 6.17 8.22
CA THR A 100 3.10 6.15 7.21
C THR A 100 2.74 5.26 6.02
N MET A 101 2.84 5.85 4.81
CA MET A 101 2.59 5.26 3.51
C MET A 101 3.74 5.56 2.52
N GLY A 102 4.89 6.02 3.01
CA GLY A 102 6.03 6.29 2.14
C GLY A 102 6.37 5.06 1.31
N TRP A 103 6.71 5.23 0.03
CA TRP A 103 7.09 4.17 -0.91
C TRP A 103 6.01 3.11 -1.18
N MET A 104 4.76 3.31 -0.72
CA MET A 104 3.73 2.24 -0.74
C MET A 104 3.52 1.64 -2.11
N PHE A 105 3.46 2.44 -3.16
CA PHE A 105 3.30 2.02 -4.55
C PHE A 105 4.52 2.39 -5.43
N HIS A 106 5.68 2.65 -4.81
CA HIS A 106 6.90 2.94 -5.56
C HIS A 106 7.21 1.80 -6.53
N ARG A 107 7.42 2.11 -7.81
CA ARG A 107 7.62 1.11 -8.88
C ARG A 107 6.50 0.08 -9.07
N ALA A 108 5.32 0.30 -8.53
CA ALA A 108 4.13 -0.48 -8.85
C ALA A 108 3.60 -0.03 -10.23
N SER A 109 4.27 -0.41 -11.30
CA SER A 109 4.12 0.16 -12.62
C SER A 109 2.74 -0.02 -13.26
N SER A 110 2.00 -1.07 -12.89
CA SER A 110 0.65 -1.32 -13.38
C SER A 110 -0.45 -0.67 -12.54
N PHE A 111 -0.12 -0.18 -11.32
CA PHE A 111 -1.14 0.31 -10.39
C PHE A 111 -1.80 1.59 -10.90
N ASN A 112 -3.13 1.54 -11.11
CA ASN A 112 -3.95 2.68 -11.53
C ASN A 112 -5.39 2.58 -10.99
N GLN A 113 -5.58 2.17 -9.73
CA GLN A 113 -6.90 2.08 -9.11
C GLN A 113 -7.24 3.35 -8.33
N PRO A 114 -8.53 3.73 -8.25
CA PRO A 114 -8.96 4.87 -7.46
C PRO A 114 -8.63 4.69 -5.98
N LEU A 115 -8.29 5.79 -5.32
CA LEU A 115 -8.01 5.87 -3.88
C LEU A 115 -8.67 7.12 -3.27
N ASN A 116 -9.64 7.72 -3.98
CA ASN A 116 -10.25 8.99 -3.58
C ASN A 116 -10.99 8.92 -2.25
N ASP A 117 -11.50 7.74 -1.84
CA ASP A 117 -12.23 7.56 -0.57
C ASP A 117 -11.31 7.36 0.65
N TRP A 118 -9.99 7.28 0.43
CA TRP A 118 -9.05 7.14 1.52
C TRP A 118 -8.97 8.40 2.38
N ARG A 119 -9.14 8.22 3.68
CA ARG A 119 -8.96 9.29 4.67
C ARG A 119 -7.51 9.28 5.17
N VAL A 120 -6.71 10.20 4.62
CA VAL A 120 -5.25 10.27 4.83
C VAL A 120 -4.81 11.39 5.79
N ASP A 121 -5.75 11.99 6.49
CA ASP A 121 -5.54 13.12 7.39
C ASP A 121 -4.65 12.80 8.61
N ASN A 122 -4.40 11.53 8.91
CA ASN A 122 -3.44 11.11 9.95
C ASN A 122 -2.06 10.74 9.41
N VAL A 123 -1.87 10.67 8.10
CA VAL A 123 -0.60 10.25 7.50
C VAL A 123 0.45 11.36 7.62
N LYS A 124 1.63 11.00 8.11
CA LYS A 124 2.79 11.88 8.33
C LYS A 124 3.87 11.72 7.28
N ASP A 125 3.86 10.59 6.56
CA ASP A 125 4.88 10.27 5.57
C ASP A 125 4.25 9.59 4.36
N MET A 126 4.36 10.25 3.19
CA MET A 126 3.99 9.79 1.86
C MET A 126 5.15 9.99 0.87
N ASP A 127 6.39 10.11 1.36
CA ASP A 127 7.55 10.29 0.49
C ASP A 127 7.60 9.17 -0.55
N LYS A 128 7.76 9.54 -1.82
CA LYS A 128 7.89 8.61 -2.95
C LYS A 128 6.76 7.60 -3.11
N MET A 129 5.56 7.91 -2.58
CA MET A 129 4.45 6.94 -2.52
C MET A 129 4.11 6.34 -3.88
N PHE A 130 4.14 7.14 -4.95
CA PHE A 130 3.87 6.72 -6.33
C PHE A 130 5.07 6.92 -7.26
N GLU A 131 6.28 7.17 -6.73
CA GLU A 131 7.46 7.37 -7.58
C GLU A 131 7.68 6.15 -8.48
N TYR A 132 7.85 6.34 -9.78
CA TYR A 132 7.92 5.30 -10.82
C TYR A 132 6.66 4.39 -10.95
N ALA A 133 5.53 4.72 -10.36
CA ALA A 133 4.26 4.07 -10.65
C ALA A 133 3.72 4.62 -11.99
N SER A 134 4.27 4.15 -13.10
CA SER A 134 4.13 4.77 -14.43
C SER A 134 2.68 4.84 -14.93
N SER A 135 1.83 3.89 -14.57
CA SER A 135 0.42 3.90 -14.97
C SER A 135 -0.48 4.76 -14.07
N PHE A 136 0.01 5.19 -12.89
CA PHE A 136 -0.86 5.85 -11.90
C PHE A 136 -1.29 7.23 -12.35
N ASN A 137 -2.61 7.40 -12.57
CA ASN A 137 -3.21 8.66 -12.99
C ASN A 137 -4.65 8.82 -12.44
N GLN A 138 -4.88 8.52 -11.16
CA GLN A 138 -6.19 8.69 -10.51
C GLN A 138 -6.25 10.02 -9.75
N PRO A 139 -7.44 10.68 -9.72
CA PRO A 139 -7.57 11.94 -9.00
C PRO A 139 -7.41 11.74 -7.48
N LEU A 140 -6.64 12.63 -6.84
CA LEU A 140 -6.44 12.65 -5.40
C LEU A 140 -6.70 14.05 -4.79
N GLY A 141 -7.41 14.91 -5.53
CA GLY A 141 -7.66 16.30 -5.12
C GLY A 141 -8.45 16.45 -3.83
N ASP A 142 -9.22 15.43 -3.44
CA ASP A 142 -10.05 15.43 -2.22
C ASP A 142 -9.27 14.96 -0.97
N TRP A 143 -8.07 14.46 -1.14
CA TRP A 143 -7.24 14.07 -0.01
C TRP A 143 -6.85 15.27 0.86
N LYS A 144 -7.19 15.19 2.14
CA LYS A 144 -6.80 16.19 3.15
C LYS A 144 -5.47 15.78 3.75
N ILE A 145 -4.37 16.30 3.19
CA ILE A 145 -3.02 16.01 3.66
C ILE A 145 -2.64 17.01 4.75
N ARG A 146 -2.06 16.52 5.85
CA ARG A 146 -1.49 17.35 6.91
C ARG A 146 -0.41 18.29 6.36
N CYS A 147 -0.28 19.49 6.94
CA CYS A 147 0.77 20.44 6.56
C CYS A 147 2.19 19.90 6.83
N ASP A 148 2.36 19.11 7.90
CA ASP A 148 3.63 18.50 8.29
C ASP A 148 3.89 17.12 7.63
N CYS A 149 2.99 16.64 6.77
CA CYS A 149 3.18 15.38 6.06
C CYS A 149 4.32 15.51 5.04
N LYS A 150 5.24 14.55 5.07
CA LYS A 150 6.29 14.42 4.05
C LYS A 150 5.69 13.94 2.74
N THR A 151 5.99 14.59 1.63
CA THR A 151 5.48 14.26 0.29
C THR A 151 6.56 14.43 -0.78
N GLN A 152 7.83 14.27 -0.42
CA GLN A 152 8.95 14.44 -1.35
C GLN A 152 8.85 13.40 -2.46
N ALA A 153 9.03 13.83 -3.71
CA ALA A 153 9.02 12.97 -4.90
C ALA A 153 7.80 12.05 -5.03
N MET A 154 6.66 12.42 -4.41
CA MET A 154 5.46 11.56 -4.33
C MET A 154 4.97 11.07 -5.67
N PHE A 155 5.11 11.89 -6.73
CA PHE A 155 4.64 11.58 -8.09
C PHE A 155 5.77 11.63 -9.13
N ASP A 156 7.03 11.57 -8.72
CA ASP A 156 8.13 11.63 -9.66
C ASP A 156 8.13 10.41 -10.58
N LYS A 157 8.40 10.64 -11.87
CA LYS A 157 8.42 9.59 -12.88
C LYS A 157 7.09 8.81 -13.02
N THR A 158 5.96 9.47 -12.74
CA THR A 158 4.62 8.99 -13.07
C THR A 158 4.06 9.74 -14.27
N GLU A 159 3.02 9.17 -14.89
CA GLU A 159 2.19 9.89 -15.88
C GLU A 159 1.09 10.76 -15.24
N PHE A 160 1.22 11.06 -13.94
CA PHE A 160 0.20 11.74 -13.15
C PHE A 160 -0.10 13.15 -13.67
N ARG A 161 -1.31 13.36 -14.19
CA ARG A 161 -1.80 14.63 -14.75
C ARG A 161 -3.05 15.16 -14.04
N ASN A 162 -3.55 14.44 -13.06
CA ASN A 162 -4.77 14.78 -12.33
C ASN A 162 -4.55 15.75 -11.15
N SER A 163 -5.63 16.04 -10.43
CA SER A 163 -5.60 16.92 -9.27
C SER A 163 -4.73 16.35 -8.16
N ARG A 164 -3.64 17.02 -7.83
CA ARG A 164 -2.79 16.66 -6.69
C ARG A 164 -3.48 17.01 -5.38
N PRO A 165 -3.22 16.24 -4.32
CA PRO A 165 -3.67 16.59 -2.98
C PRO A 165 -3.17 17.98 -2.58
N LYS A 166 -4.03 18.74 -1.90
CA LYS A 166 -3.66 20.07 -1.40
C LYS A 166 -3.25 19.96 0.06
N LYS A 167 -2.07 20.47 0.39
CA LYS A 167 -1.74 20.77 1.79
C LYS A 167 -2.50 22.05 2.19
N PRO A 168 -3.14 22.09 3.37
CA PRO A 168 -3.62 23.35 3.89
C PRO A 168 -2.44 24.31 4.00
N CYS A 169 -2.60 25.55 3.55
CA CYS A 169 -1.57 26.56 3.80
C CYS A 169 -1.37 26.64 5.31
N CYS A 170 -0.18 26.33 5.80
CA CYS A 170 0.20 26.72 7.15
C CYS A 170 0.18 28.25 7.15
N ALA A 171 -0.84 28.86 7.75
CA ALA A 171 -0.82 30.26 8.04
C ALA A 171 0.42 30.49 8.92
N ILE A 172 1.41 31.16 8.36
CA ILE A 172 2.57 31.63 9.12
C ILE A 172 1.98 32.67 10.08
N SER A 173 1.80 32.27 11.34
CA SER A 173 1.45 33.14 12.44
C SER A 173 2.71 33.81 12.97
#